data_4109f2e978f33b7bc82b19dca84871c4
#
_entry.id   4109f2e978f33b7bc82b19dca84871c4
#
_cell.length_a   1.000
_cell.length_b   1.000
_cell.length_c   1.000
_cell.angle_alpha   90.00
_cell.angle_beta   90.00
_cell.angle_gamma   90.00
#
_symmetry.space_group_name_H-M   'P 1'
#
loop_
_entity.id
_entity.type
_entity.pdbx_description
1 polymer ?
#
loop_
_entity_poly.entity_id
_entity_poly.type
_entity_poly.pdbx_seq_one_letter_code
_entity_poly.pdbx_strand_id
1 'polypeptide(L)'
;MISRKGFLLFAITFLTIFQAGAQEKKAKKKSGSSPVFANVIYTGNDDIYTNNPLKSDEFYSPLLQGCYPDPAITRKGDDYYMVCSSFAMFPGVPIFHSKDLVNWTDLGGVLNNVNEFNPHDTGISAGVYAPGITYNPHNDTFYMIVTAFTGKMGNIIVKTKDPMKGWGSPIKLDFGGIDPSIFFDDNGKGYVVHNDAPDKGKELYSGHRVIKVWEYDTENDRVIPGTDKIIVDGGVDLSKKPIWIEAPHLYKKNGKYYLMCAEGGTGGNHSEVVFISDNPKGPFKPSSNNPILTQRYFPKDRGNKVDWTGHADIIEGPNNQYYGVFLGIRPNDKDRVNIGRETFILPVDWSGTFPVFENGLVPMEPKLKMPKGVENKTGKEGFFPNGNFTFTENFTSNKLDYRWIGLRGPRENFISITKQGLAINPFETNIKELKPTSTLFYRQQHNTFSFETTLNYKRASEKDLAGIVCLQNERFNYVFGITKKGKDTYVLLERTENGESKIIASKKIEIKKAVKLQVKAKGDSYEFNFTANDSDYENLGGAVSGDILSTNVAGGFTGALVGLYATSANDTKL
;
A
#
# COMPACT_ATOMS: atom_id res chain seq x y z
N MET A 1 54.09 58.87 43.67
CA MET A 1 53.36 59.40 44.85
C MET A 1 51.99 58.76 44.92
N ILE A 2 51.73 58.02 46.01
CA ILE A 2 50.44 57.68 46.63
C ILE A 2 49.44 56.86 45.74
N SER A 3 49.40 55.54 45.79
CA SER A 3 48.65 54.65 46.64
C SER A 3 47.13 54.97 46.81
N ARG A 4 46.29 54.09 46.32
CA ARG A 4 45.21 53.49 47.16
C ARG A 4 44.55 52.25 46.45
N LYS A 5 44.50 51.18 47.19
CA LYS A 5 43.80 49.92 46.98
C LYS A 5 42.30 50.13 46.99
N GLY A 6 41.56 49.49 46.11
CA GLY A 6 40.11 49.42 46.16
C GLY A 6 39.68 47.99 45.92
N PHE A 7 39.02 47.38 46.91
CA PHE A 7 38.46 46.01 46.97
C PHE A 7 37.44 45.80 45.88
N LEU A 8 37.57 44.70 45.12
CA LEU A 8 36.54 44.23 44.20
C LEU A 8 35.71 43.18 44.94
N LEU A 9 34.45 43.53 45.23
CA LEU A 9 33.43 42.62 45.78
C LEU A 9 32.87 41.77 44.62
N PHE A 10 33.08 40.45 44.65
CA PHE A 10 32.40 39.53 43.73
C PHE A 10 30.97 39.28 44.26
N ALA A 11 29.97 39.85 43.55
CA ALA A 11 28.58 39.48 43.74
C ALA A 11 28.28 38.27 42.86
N ILE A 12 28.11 37.09 43.47
CA ILE A 12 27.62 35.89 42.82
C ILE A 12 26.09 36.03 42.71
N THR A 13 25.63 36.35 41.52
CA THR A 13 24.20 36.30 41.20
C THR A 13 23.82 34.87 40.85
N PHE A 14 23.09 34.20 41.72
CA PHE A 14 22.45 32.90 41.42
C PHE A 14 21.34 33.13 40.38
N LEU A 15 21.56 32.71 39.16
CA LEU A 15 20.54 32.63 38.13
C LEU A 15 19.75 31.31 38.35
N THR A 16 18.60 31.39 38.99
CA THR A 16 17.64 30.29 39.07
C THR A 16 17.00 30.14 37.70
N ILE A 17 17.45 29.12 36.97
CA ILE A 17 16.79 28.64 35.74
C ILE A 17 15.49 27.96 36.17
N PHE A 18 14.35 28.64 35.96
CA PHE A 18 13.05 27.98 35.97
C PHE A 18 12.98 27.06 34.76
N GLN A 19 13.23 25.77 34.95
CA GLN A 19 12.77 24.74 34.04
C GLN A 19 11.24 24.70 34.14
N ALA A 20 10.56 25.33 33.19
CA ALA A 20 9.16 25.07 32.94
C ALA A 20 9.07 23.67 32.32
N GLY A 21 8.99 22.64 33.16
CA GLY A 21 8.59 21.32 32.76
C GLY A 21 7.17 21.39 32.24
N ALA A 22 6.99 21.27 30.92
CA ALA A 22 5.71 20.96 30.33
C ALA A 22 5.30 19.58 30.86
N GLN A 23 4.56 19.52 31.92
CA GLN A 23 3.81 18.35 32.33
C GLN A 23 2.76 18.13 31.24
N GLU A 24 3.04 17.21 30.31
CA GLU A 24 1.99 16.55 29.56
C GLU A 24 0.96 16.03 30.57
N LYS A 25 -0.20 16.66 30.61
CA LYS A 25 -1.34 16.13 31.35
C LYS A 25 -1.68 14.77 30.74
N LYS A 26 -1.15 13.69 31.32
CA LYS A 26 -1.66 12.34 31.08
C LYS A 26 -3.16 12.40 31.29
N ALA A 27 -3.92 12.35 30.18
CA ALA A 27 -5.37 12.28 30.24
C ALA A 27 -5.72 11.11 31.15
N LYS A 28 -6.49 11.40 32.20
CA LYS A 28 -7.01 10.38 33.11
C LYS A 28 -7.74 9.36 32.26
N LYS A 29 -7.19 8.14 32.10
CA LYS A 29 -7.85 6.99 31.52
C LYS A 29 -9.20 6.84 32.21
N LYS A 30 -10.30 7.18 31.50
CA LYS A 30 -11.63 6.73 31.90
C LYS A 30 -11.59 5.21 31.83
N SER A 31 -11.88 4.54 32.95
CA SER A 31 -11.80 3.09 33.11
C SER A 31 -12.96 2.37 32.42
N GLY A 32 -13.08 2.49 31.10
CA GLY A 32 -13.79 1.52 30.27
C GLY A 32 -12.79 0.41 29.92
N SER A 33 -13.16 -0.86 30.05
CA SER A 33 -12.29 -1.95 29.59
C SER A 33 -12.20 -1.88 28.07
N SER A 34 -10.97 -1.84 27.52
CA SER A 34 -10.76 -1.94 26.08
C SER A 34 -11.39 -3.24 25.54
N PRO A 35 -12.05 -3.23 24.37
CA PRO A 35 -12.49 -4.45 23.73
C PRO A 35 -11.31 -5.37 23.45
N VAL A 36 -11.49 -6.68 23.64
CA VAL A 36 -10.46 -7.68 23.42
C VAL A 36 -10.91 -8.63 22.32
N PHE A 37 -10.13 -8.71 21.25
CA PHE A 37 -10.32 -9.63 20.15
C PHE A 37 -9.43 -10.86 20.39
N ALA A 38 -10.05 -12.03 20.56
CA ALA A 38 -9.31 -13.24 20.93
C ALA A 38 -8.51 -13.81 19.77
N ASN A 39 -9.03 -13.68 18.56
CA ASN A 39 -8.40 -14.19 17.33
C ASN A 39 -8.93 -13.47 16.10
N VAL A 40 -8.29 -13.70 14.97
CA VAL A 40 -8.84 -13.45 13.62
C VAL A 40 -8.58 -14.67 12.75
N ILE A 41 -9.58 -15.03 11.94
CA ILE A 41 -9.45 -16.03 10.88
C ILE A 41 -9.91 -15.39 9.58
N TYR A 42 -8.99 -15.27 8.61
CA TYR A 42 -9.28 -14.88 7.24
C TYR A 42 -9.14 -16.10 6.34
N THR A 43 -10.18 -16.43 5.58
CA THR A 43 -10.14 -17.54 4.62
C THR A 43 -10.57 -17.04 3.26
N GLY A 44 -9.66 -17.13 2.28
CA GLY A 44 -9.92 -16.84 0.88
C GLY A 44 -10.20 -18.11 0.10
N ASN A 45 -11.19 -18.05 -0.82
CA ASN A 45 -11.63 -19.21 -1.60
C ASN A 45 -12.16 -18.78 -2.98
N ASP A 46 -11.30 -18.16 -3.78
CA ASP A 46 -11.66 -17.79 -5.16
C ASP A 46 -11.72 -19.03 -6.06
N ASP A 47 -12.80 -19.15 -6.83
CA ASP A 47 -13.03 -20.29 -7.74
C ASP A 47 -11.92 -20.45 -8.78
N ILE A 48 -11.28 -19.35 -9.21
CA ILE A 48 -10.19 -19.37 -10.18
C ILE A 48 -9.01 -20.24 -9.71
N TYR A 49 -8.66 -20.22 -8.44
CA TYR A 49 -7.59 -21.03 -7.89
C TYR A 49 -8.03 -22.47 -7.61
N THR A 50 -9.26 -22.66 -7.14
CA THR A 50 -9.83 -23.99 -6.91
C THR A 50 -9.91 -24.79 -8.21
N ASN A 51 -10.29 -24.13 -9.32
CA ASN A 51 -10.43 -24.76 -10.63
C ASN A 51 -9.09 -24.89 -11.39
N ASN A 52 -8.02 -24.24 -10.93
CA ASN A 52 -6.70 -24.27 -11.54
C ASN A 52 -5.62 -24.69 -10.54
N PRO A 53 -5.65 -25.94 -10.01
CA PRO A 53 -4.66 -26.40 -9.04
C PRO A 53 -3.24 -26.35 -9.63
N LEU A 54 -2.27 -26.01 -8.77
CA LEU A 54 -0.87 -25.91 -9.17
C LEU A 54 -0.27 -27.31 -9.43
N LYS A 55 0.57 -27.41 -10.45
CA LYS A 55 1.58 -28.45 -10.58
C LYS A 55 2.80 -28.08 -9.72
N SER A 56 3.71 -29.04 -9.55
CA SER A 56 4.91 -28.85 -8.73
C SER A 56 5.87 -27.76 -9.26
N ASP A 57 5.76 -27.45 -10.55
CA ASP A 57 6.56 -26.45 -11.27
C ASP A 57 5.79 -25.17 -11.60
N GLU A 58 4.72 -24.87 -10.86
CA GLU A 58 3.84 -23.72 -11.07
C GLU A 58 3.66 -22.89 -9.80
N PHE A 59 3.34 -21.60 -9.97
CA PHE A 59 2.89 -20.70 -8.91
C PHE A 59 1.71 -19.86 -9.39
N TYR A 60 0.91 -19.33 -8.45
CA TYR A 60 -0.24 -18.50 -8.79
C TYR A 60 0.15 -17.06 -9.15
N SER A 61 -0.63 -16.46 -10.05
CA SER A 61 -0.66 -15.04 -10.39
C SER A 61 -1.99 -14.42 -9.91
N PRO A 62 -2.01 -13.26 -9.25
CA PRO A 62 -0.91 -12.33 -9.00
C PRO A 62 0.13 -12.86 -8.00
N LEU A 63 1.31 -12.21 -8.04
CA LEU A 63 2.43 -12.51 -7.13
C LEU A 63 2.14 -12.06 -5.70
N LEU A 64 1.64 -10.82 -5.53
CA LEU A 64 1.13 -10.28 -4.27
C LEU A 64 -0.36 -9.97 -4.43
N GLN A 65 -1.20 -10.76 -3.75
CA GLN A 65 -2.64 -10.54 -3.71
C GLN A 65 -3.02 -9.44 -2.72
N GLY A 66 -4.09 -8.70 -3.05
CA GLY A 66 -4.52 -7.54 -2.30
C GLY A 66 -3.91 -6.25 -2.84
N CYS A 67 -4.29 -5.11 -2.28
CA CYS A 67 -3.83 -3.80 -2.76
C CYS A 67 -2.35 -3.56 -2.43
N TYR A 68 -1.47 -4.03 -3.32
CA TYR A 68 -0.03 -3.79 -3.40
C TYR A 68 0.32 -3.25 -4.79
N PRO A 69 -0.11 -2.02 -5.14
CA PRO A 69 0.09 -1.49 -6.49
C PRO A 69 1.45 -0.82 -6.65
N ASP A 70 1.73 -0.46 -7.90
CA ASP A 70 2.89 0.34 -8.30
C ASP A 70 4.21 -0.30 -7.83
N PRO A 71 4.47 -1.58 -8.19
CA PRO A 71 5.66 -2.28 -7.73
C PRO A 71 6.91 -1.76 -8.42
N ALA A 72 7.99 -1.57 -7.63
CA ALA A 72 9.33 -1.38 -8.15
C ALA A 72 10.28 -2.38 -7.50
N ILE A 73 11.31 -2.83 -8.25
CA ILE A 73 12.16 -3.94 -7.86
C ILE A 73 13.65 -3.63 -8.08
N THR A 74 14.49 -4.11 -7.18
CA THR A 74 15.95 -4.05 -7.34
C THR A 74 16.64 -5.32 -6.90
N ARG A 75 17.90 -5.49 -7.29
CA ARG A 75 18.71 -6.67 -7.01
C ARG A 75 20.09 -6.30 -6.46
N LYS A 76 20.56 -7.06 -5.47
CA LYS A 76 21.96 -7.09 -5.03
C LYS A 76 22.40 -8.55 -4.89
N GLY A 77 23.27 -9.02 -5.78
CA GLY A 77 23.66 -10.45 -5.80
C GLY A 77 22.44 -11.34 -6.06
N ASP A 78 22.13 -12.23 -5.13
CA ASP A 78 20.96 -13.13 -5.19
C ASP A 78 19.74 -12.61 -4.40
N ASP A 79 19.83 -11.38 -3.88
CA ASP A 79 18.76 -10.76 -3.09
C ASP A 79 17.95 -9.79 -3.96
N TYR A 80 16.64 -10.01 -4.03
CA TYR A 80 15.67 -9.14 -4.67
C TYR A 80 14.86 -8.42 -3.61
N TYR A 81 14.63 -7.13 -3.82
CA TYR A 81 13.79 -6.29 -2.96
C TYR A 81 12.74 -5.59 -3.81
N MET A 82 11.50 -5.65 -3.38
CA MET A 82 10.36 -5.02 -4.06
C MET A 82 9.61 -4.12 -3.09
N VAL A 83 9.19 -2.96 -3.57
CA VAL A 83 8.41 -1.96 -2.84
C VAL A 83 7.11 -1.68 -3.57
N CYS A 84 6.06 -1.24 -2.83
CA CYS A 84 4.77 -0.87 -3.39
C CYS A 84 4.21 0.40 -2.74
N SER A 85 3.21 1.02 -3.37
CA SER A 85 2.46 2.15 -2.80
C SER A 85 1.74 1.77 -1.51
N SER A 86 1.66 2.72 -0.58
CA SER A 86 0.97 2.52 0.71
C SER A 86 -0.09 3.57 1.03
N PHE A 87 -0.15 4.66 0.28
CA PHE A 87 -1.12 5.73 0.50
C PHE A 87 -1.06 6.28 1.94
N ALA A 88 -2.20 6.39 2.66
CA ALA A 88 -2.24 6.84 4.06
C ALA A 88 -2.06 5.69 5.09
N MET A 89 -1.68 4.50 4.64
CA MET A 89 -1.45 3.35 5.54
C MET A 89 -0.08 3.46 6.22
N PHE A 90 0.01 2.92 7.43
CA PHE A 90 1.23 2.90 8.23
C PHE A 90 1.59 1.45 8.65
N PRO A 91 2.88 1.00 8.53
CA PRO A 91 4.00 1.75 7.98
C PRO A 91 3.84 2.04 6.48
N GLY A 92 4.49 3.13 6.02
CA GLY A 92 4.50 3.50 4.61
C GLY A 92 5.52 2.70 3.79
N VAL A 93 5.22 2.51 2.50
CA VAL A 93 6.04 1.77 1.53
C VAL A 93 6.35 0.35 2.00
N PRO A 94 5.39 -0.61 1.86
CA PRO A 94 5.67 -2.01 2.14
C PRO A 94 6.84 -2.50 1.29
N ILE A 95 7.72 -3.29 1.92
CA ILE A 95 8.92 -3.84 1.29
C ILE A 95 8.98 -5.34 1.48
N PHE A 96 9.34 -6.03 0.41
CA PHE A 96 9.43 -7.48 0.34
C PHE A 96 10.82 -7.91 -0.09
N HIS A 97 11.25 -9.09 0.35
CA HIS A 97 12.51 -9.71 0.00
C HIS A 97 12.30 -11.09 -0.61
N SER A 98 13.07 -11.43 -1.63
CA SER A 98 13.09 -12.76 -2.26
C SER A 98 14.50 -13.14 -2.70
N LYS A 99 14.74 -14.45 -2.85
CA LYS A 99 15.95 -15.02 -3.47
C LYS A 99 15.69 -15.56 -4.89
N ASP A 100 14.43 -15.57 -5.33
CA ASP A 100 14.04 -16.32 -6.52
C ASP A 100 12.88 -15.70 -7.32
N LEU A 101 12.40 -14.51 -6.93
CA LEU A 101 11.31 -13.75 -7.54
C LEU A 101 9.89 -14.33 -7.36
N VAL A 102 9.75 -15.50 -6.75
CA VAL A 102 8.44 -16.13 -6.48
C VAL A 102 8.12 -16.20 -5.00
N ASN A 103 9.10 -16.60 -4.19
CA ASN A 103 8.93 -16.77 -2.75
C ASN A 103 9.33 -15.47 -2.02
N TRP A 104 8.34 -14.68 -1.62
CA TRP A 104 8.54 -13.37 -1.01
C TRP A 104 8.31 -13.39 0.49
N THR A 105 9.15 -12.69 1.23
CA THR A 105 9.00 -12.42 2.66
C THR A 105 8.67 -10.96 2.87
N ASP A 106 7.64 -10.67 3.65
CA ASP A 106 7.27 -9.31 4.04
C ASP A 106 8.24 -8.80 5.13
N LEU A 107 8.88 -7.67 4.88
CA LEU A 107 9.83 -7.01 5.79
C LEU A 107 9.20 -5.84 6.56
N GLY A 108 7.91 -5.56 6.34
CA GLY A 108 7.20 -4.41 6.91
C GLY A 108 7.20 -3.20 5.98
N GLY A 109 7.63 -2.05 6.45
CA GLY A 109 7.62 -0.81 5.65
C GLY A 109 8.89 0.01 5.80
N VAL A 110 9.26 0.70 4.74
CA VAL A 110 10.42 1.59 4.66
C VAL A 110 10.22 2.84 5.52
N LEU A 111 9.02 3.45 5.45
CA LEU A 111 8.65 4.65 6.21
C LEU A 111 7.90 4.21 7.49
N ASN A 112 8.63 3.89 8.54
CA ASN A 112 8.11 3.32 9.78
C ASN A 112 8.30 4.20 11.02
N ASN A 113 8.90 5.38 10.87
CA ASN A 113 9.07 6.36 11.95
C ASN A 113 7.99 7.44 11.85
N VAL A 114 7.06 7.48 12.81
CA VAL A 114 5.94 8.44 12.84
C VAL A 114 6.38 9.90 12.96
N ASN A 115 7.57 10.17 13.48
CA ASN A 115 8.11 11.52 13.56
C ASN A 115 8.62 12.04 12.22
N GLU A 116 8.89 11.15 11.27
CA GLU A 116 9.43 11.45 9.95
C GLU A 116 8.37 11.28 8.85
N PHE A 117 7.47 10.31 9.01
CA PHE A 117 6.34 10.04 8.12
C PHE A 117 5.04 10.06 8.91
N ASN A 118 4.24 11.10 8.71
CA ASN A 118 2.98 11.31 9.42
C ASN A 118 1.84 11.59 8.45
N PRO A 119 1.03 10.59 8.09
CA PRO A 119 -0.10 10.73 7.17
C PRO A 119 -1.38 11.25 7.83
N HIS A 120 -1.31 11.99 8.93
CA HIS A 120 -2.46 12.65 9.53
C HIS A 120 -3.12 13.63 8.54
N ASP A 121 -4.41 13.84 8.66
CA ASP A 121 -5.23 14.71 7.81
C ASP A 121 -5.18 14.37 6.30
N THR A 122 -4.78 13.13 5.99
CA THR A 122 -4.62 12.62 4.62
C THR A 122 -5.73 11.61 4.33
N GLY A 123 -6.47 11.78 3.23
CA GLY A 123 -7.45 10.78 2.76
C GLY A 123 -6.78 9.44 2.48
N ILE A 124 -7.50 8.33 2.67
CA ILE A 124 -6.90 6.99 2.57
C ILE A 124 -6.20 6.75 1.21
N SER A 125 -6.74 7.27 0.13
CA SER A 125 -6.17 7.16 -1.23
C SER A 125 -5.16 8.24 -1.58
N ALA A 126 -4.81 9.13 -0.63
CA ALA A 126 -3.71 10.08 -0.74
C ALA A 126 -2.49 9.56 0.07
N GLY A 127 -1.42 10.32 0.12
CA GLY A 127 -0.24 9.95 0.91
C GLY A 127 0.93 9.50 0.06
N VAL A 128 1.31 8.24 0.11
CA VAL A 128 2.54 7.75 -0.53
C VAL A 128 2.24 6.95 -1.79
N TYR A 129 2.78 7.41 -2.92
CA TYR A 129 2.54 6.84 -4.26
C TYR A 129 3.84 6.36 -4.90
N ALA A 130 3.75 5.27 -5.67
CA ALA A 130 4.71 4.81 -6.66
C ALA A 130 6.19 4.95 -6.22
N PRO A 131 6.64 4.14 -5.25
CA PRO A 131 8.02 4.16 -4.83
C PRO A 131 8.91 3.51 -5.90
N GLY A 132 10.06 4.13 -6.20
CA GLY A 132 11.16 3.49 -6.93
C GLY A 132 12.22 2.98 -5.96
N ILE A 133 12.83 1.82 -6.25
CA ILE A 133 13.95 1.28 -5.47
C ILE A 133 15.11 0.90 -6.39
N THR A 134 16.32 1.30 -6.04
CA THR A 134 17.52 1.00 -6.85
C THR A 134 18.72 0.75 -5.94
N TYR A 135 19.47 -0.29 -6.24
CA TYR A 135 20.78 -0.54 -5.64
C TYR A 135 21.87 0.15 -6.46
N ASN A 136 22.70 0.96 -5.81
CA ASN A 136 23.88 1.58 -6.44
C ASN A 136 25.15 0.78 -6.09
N PRO A 137 25.75 0.05 -7.05
CA PRO A 137 26.96 -0.74 -6.80
C PRO A 137 28.21 0.11 -6.54
N HIS A 138 28.25 1.38 -6.99
CA HIS A 138 29.43 2.26 -6.83
C HIS A 138 29.66 2.67 -5.38
N ASN A 139 28.62 2.74 -4.57
CA ASN A 139 28.71 3.09 -3.16
C ASN A 139 28.04 2.09 -2.23
N ASP A 140 27.68 0.91 -2.75
CA ASP A 140 27.04 -0.19 -1.99
C ASP A 140 25.82 0.28 -1.17
N THR A 141 24.88 1.01 -1.81
CA THR A 141 23.73 1.63 -1.12
C THR A 141 22.44 1.40 -1.89
N PHE A 142 21.39 1.06 -1.17
CA PHE A 142 20.01 1.07 -1.69
C PHE A 142 19.41 2.46 -1.53
N TYR A 143 18.73 2.91 -2.55
CA TYR A 143 17.99 4.16 -2.65
C TYR A 143 16.52 3.84 -2.90
N MET A 144 15.62 4.28 -2.02
CA MET A 144 14.17 4.28 -2.26
C MET A 144 13.73 5.73 -2.41
N ILE A 145 13.13 6.04 -3.56
CA ILE A 145 12.62 7.37 -3.90
C ILE A 145 11.10 7.29 -4.04
N VAL A 146 10.37 8.32 -3.58
CA VAL A 146 8.90 8.27 -3.61
C VAL A 146 8.28 9.65 -3.50
N THR A 147 7.07 9.82 -4.04
CA THR A 147 6.24 11.01 -3.84
C THR A 147 5.34 10.81 -2.62
N ALA A 148 5.39 11.73 -1.65
CA ALA A 148 4.57 11.73 -0.46
C ALA A 148 3.73 13.02 -0.37
N PHE A 149 2.42 12.90 -0.62
CA PHE A 149 1.43 13.99 -0.52
C PHE A 149 0.89 14.15 0.92
N THR A 150 1.77 13.99 1.89
CA THR A 150 1.43 14.17 3.30
C THR A 150 2.47 15.05 3.97
N GLY A 151 2.07 15.87 4.92
CA GLY A 151 2.99 16.72 5.70
C GLY A 151 3.86 17.66 4.87
N LYS A 152 3.52 17.96 3.61
CA LYS A 152 4.32 18.75 2.65
C LYS A 152 5.69 18.13 2.31
N MET A 153 5.80 16.80 2.38
CA MET A 153 7.06 16.10 2.10
C MET A 153 7.48 16.25 0.64
N GLY A 154 6.56 16.07 -0.32
CA GLY A 154 6.87 16.09 -1.76
C GLY A 154 7.65 14.86 -2.18
N ASN A 155 8.61 15.02 -3.09
CA ASN A 155 9.52 13.94 -3.47
C ASN A 155 10.62 13.79 -2.42
N ILE A 156 10.81 12.56 -1.93
CA ILE A 156 11.80 12.21 -0.91
C ILE A 156 12.61 11.00 -1.33
N ILE A 157 13.80 10.89 -0.78
CA ILE A 157 14.64 9.71 -0.89
C ILE A 157 15.05 9.23 0.50
N VAL A 158 15.09 7.91 0.70
CA VAL A 158 15.68 7.26 1.88
C VAL A 158 16.72 6.25 1.43
N LYS A 159 17.72 6.00 2.26
CA LYS A 159 18.86 5.15 1.90
C LYS A 159 19.16 4.13 2.98
N THR A 160 19.71 2.98 2.57
CA THR A 160 20.26 1.98 3.49
C THR A 160 21.38 1.18 2.81
N LYS A 161 22.26 0.59 3.63
CA LYS A 161 23.23 -0.43 3.18
C LYS A 161 22.61 -1.83 3.18
N ASP A 162 21.57 -2.02 3.98
CA ASP A 162 20.94 -3.33 4.18
C ASP A 162 19.44 -3.14 4.48
N PRO A 163 18.55 -3.40 3.48
CA PRO A 163 17.11 -3.28 3.67
C PRO A 163 16.52 -4.14 4.79
N MET A 164 17.22 -5.22 5.18
CA MET A 164 16.81 -6.11 6.28
C MET A 164 17.02 -5.47 7.66
N LYS A 165 17.87 -4.43 7.77
CA LYS A 165 18.22 -3.76 9.03
C LYS A 165 17.53 -2.42 9.23
N GLY A 166 16.76 -1.97 8.25
CA GLY A 166 16.03 -0.70 8.30
C GLY A 166 16.62 0.37 7.38
N TRP A 167 16.03 1.56 7.43
CA TRP A 167 16.26 2.66 6.50
C TRP A 167 16.62 3.94 7.24
N GLY A 168 17.37 4.82 6.59
CA GLY A 168 17.71 6.15 7.11
C GLY A 168 16.52 7.11 7.06
N SER A 169 16.73 8.32 7.58
CA SER A 169 15.72 9.38 7.55
C SER A 169 15.44 9.88 6.14
N PRO A 170 14.20 10.31 5.84
CA PRO A 170 13.83 10.88 4.55
C PRO A 170 14.60 12.18 4.25
N ILE A 171 15.14 12.28 3.04
CA ILE A 171 15.78 13.47 2.50
C ILE A 171 14.85 14.03 1.43
N LYS A 172 14.47 15.30 1.56
CA LYS A 172 13.61 15.97 0.60
C LYS A 172 14.40 16.33 -0.66
N LEU A 173 13.80 16.06 -1.81
CA LEU A 173 14.32 16.46 -3.11
C LEU A 173 13.54 17.66 -3.65
N ASP A 174 14.26 18.59 -4.29
CA ASP A 174 13.67 19.87 -4.73
C ASP A 174 13.23 19.80 -6.21
N PHE A 175 12.19 19.01 -6.46
CA PHE A 175 11.47 18.97 -7.73
C PHE A 175 10.01 18.60 -7.53
N GLY A 176 9.15 18.96 -8.49
CA GLY A 176 7.73 18.62 -8.52
C GLY A 176 7.44 17.30 -9.24
N GLY A 177 6.15 17.06 -9.55
CA GLY A 177 5.71 15.86 -10.25
C GLY A 177 5.54 14.65 -9.35
N ILE A 178 5.37 13.47 -9.97
CA ILE A 178 5.07 12.20 -9.29
C ILE A 178 5.86 11.03 -9.91
N ASP A 179 5.78 9.87 -9.29
CA ASP A 179 6.34 8.59 -9.75
C ASP A 179 7.84 8.67 -10.06
N PRO A 180 8.67 9.13 -9.12
CA PRO A 180 10.09 9.23 -9.38
C PRO A 180 10.76 7.87 -9.32
N SER A 181 11.73 7.63 -10.21
CA SER A 181 12.72 6.58 -10.07
C SER A 181 14.14 7.13 -10.19
N ILE A 182 15.12 6.38 -9.68
CA ILE A 182 16.53 6.76 -9.74
C ILE A 182 17.33 5.67 -10.45
N PHE A 183 18.23 6.09 -11.33
CA PHE A 183 19.12 5.23 -12.10
C PHE A 183 20.57 5.66 -11.90
N PHE A 184 21.48 4.70 -11.75
CA PHE A 184 22.92 4.94 -11.67
C PHE A 184 23.60 4.33 -12.90
N ASP A 185 24.31 5.15 -13.65
CA ASP A 185 25.05 4.74 -14.85
C ASP A 185 26.38 4.07 -14.48
N ASP A 186 26.98 3.35 -15.43
CA ASP A 186 28.26 2.65 -15.27
C ASP A 186 29.42 3.56 -14.82
N ASN A 187 29.34 4.85 -15.10
CA ASN A 187 30.29 5.86 -14.66
C ASN A 187 30.01 6.46 -13.26
N GLY A 188 29.01 5.92 -12.55
CA GLY A 188 28.60 6.37 -11.22
C GLY A 188 27.68 7.59 -11.19
N LYS A 189 27.35 8.20 -12.34
CA LYS A 189 26.39 9.31 -12.37
C LYS A 189 24.97 8.82 -12.07
N GLY A 190 24.27 9.58 -11.23
CA GLY A 190 22.86 9.35 -10.91
C GLY A 190 21.92 10.20 -11.78
N TYR A 191 20.78 9.64 -12.12
CA TYR A 191 19.68 10.31 -12.83
C TYR A 191 18.36 10.00 -12.14
N VAL A 192 17.56 11.05 -11.91
CA VAL A 192 16.18 10.91 -11.43
C VAL A 192 15.25 11.20 -12.58
N VAL A 193 14.32 10.30 -12.86
CA VAL A 193 13.25 10.50 -13.84
C VAL A 193 11.90 10.51 -13.12
N HIS A 194 10.96 11.32 -13.61
CA HIS A 194 9.63 11.45 -13.01
C HIS A 194 8.61 11.96 -14.02
N ASN A 195 7.32 11.74 -13.72
CA ASN A 195 6.21 12.38 -14.43
C ASN A 195 6.03 13.82 -13.93
N ASP A 196 5.71 14.74 -14.85
CA ASP A 196 5.36 16.12 -14.50
C ASP A 196 4.29 16.68 -15.44
N ALA A 197 3.72 17.82 -15.07
CA ALA A 197 2.95 18.64 -16.00
C ALA A 197 3.88 19.27 -17.05
N PRO A 198 3.42 19.54 -18.27
CA PRO A 198 4.11 20.43 -19.18
C PRO A 198 4.34 21.81 -18.54
N ASP A 199 5.29 22.57 -19.05
CA ASP A 199 5.48 23.94 -18.60
C ASP A 199 4.18 24.74 -18.69
N LYS A 200 3.98 25.67 -17.78
CA LYS A 200 2.76 26.48 -17.69
C LYS A 200 2.38 27.09 -19.04
N GLY A 201 1.17 26.79 -19.50
CA GLY A 201 0.61 27.27 -20.77
C GLY A 201 1.07 26.47 -22.01
N LYS A 202 1.80 25.36 -21.83
CA LYS A 202 2.17 24.44 -22.92
C LYS A 202 1.35 23.16 -22.93
N GLU A 203 0.33 23.04 -22.08
CA GLU A 203 -0.61 21.92 -22.10
C GLU A 203 -1.41 21.92 -23.43
N LEU A 204 -1.35 20.80 -24.15
CA LEU A 204 -2.00 20.65 -25.46
C LEU A 204 -3.40 20.04 -25.36
N TYR A 205 -3.68 19.28 -24.30
CA TYR A 205 -4.94 18.59 -24.04
C TYR A 205 -5.05 18.18 -22.57
N SER A 206 -6.25 17.86 -22.11
CA SER A 206 -6.48 17.37 -20.75
C SER A 206 -5.80 16.00 -20.54
N GLY A 207 -5.00 15.88 -19.50
CA GLY A 207 -4.20 14.68 -19.22
C GLY A 207 -2.86 14.63 -19.96
N HIS A 208 -2.44 15.73 -20.60
CA HIS A 208 -1.08 15.89 -21.15
C HIS A 208 -0.06 15.90 -20.02
N ARG A 209 0.88 14.96 -20.06
CA ARG A 209 1.98 14.84 -19.10
C ARG A 209 3.30 14.71 -19.85
N VAL A 210 4.40 14.94 -19.15
CA VAL A 210 5.75 14.80 -19.67
C VAL A 210 6.59 13.96 -18.73
N ILE A 211 7.63 13.31 -19.26
CA ILE A 211 8.69 12.72 -18.44
C ILE A 211 9.88 13.65 -18.44
N LYS A 212 10.34 13.99 -17.24
CA LYS A 212 11.55 14.78 -17.00
C LYS A 212 12.66 13.92 -16.43
N VAL A 213 13.91 14.33 -16.69
CA VAL A 213 15.11 13.76 -16.08
C VAL A 213 15.92 14.86 -15.41
N TRP A 214 16.47 14.56 -14.23
CA TRP A 214 17.48 15.36 -13.52
C TRP A 214 18.78 14.60 -13.39
N GLU A 215 19.92 15.29 -13.31
CA GLU A 215 21.14 14.70 -12.77
C GLU A 215 21.10 14.72 -11.24
N TYR A 216 21.60 13.65 -10.61
CA TYR A 216 21.55 13.47 -9.17
C TYR A 216 22.97 13.46 -8.57
N ASP A 217 23.18 14.30 -7.56
CA ASP A 217 24.40 14.41 -6.79
C ASP A 217 24.35 13.42 -5.62
N THR A 218 25.08 12.30 -5.74
CA THR A 218 25.12 11.23 -4.74
C THR A 218 25.89 11.58 -3.47
N GLU A 219 26.73 12.61 -3.50
CA GLU A 219 27.50 13.08 -2.34
C GLU A 219 26.65 13.98 -1.44
N ASN A 220 25.80 14.82 -2.04
CA ASN A 220 24.98 15.80 -1.33
C ASN A 220 23.49 15.43 -1.29
N ASP A 221 23.11 14.28 -1.85
CA ASP A 221 21.73 13.75 -1.87
C ASP A 221 20.70 14.76 -2.41
N ARG A 222 20.95 15.28 -3.60
CA ARG A 222 20.07 16.28 -4.24
C ARG A 222 20.05 16.16 -5.76
N VAL A 223 18.98 16.61 -6.38
CA VAL A 223 18.98 16.87 -7.82
C VAL A 223 19.84 18.11 -8.11
N ILE A 224 20.58 18.10 -9.23
CA ILE A 224 21.48 19.22 -9.60
C ILE A 224 20.63 20.30 -10.29
N PRO A 225 20.51 21.52 -9.73
CA PRO A 225 19.69 22.58 -10.29
C PRO A 225 20.07 22.92 -11.75
N GLY A 226 19.08 23.12 -12.60
CA GLY A 226 19.27 23.49 -14.02
C GLY A 226 19.68 22.34 -14.93
N THR A 227 19.67 21.09 -14.45
CA THR A 227 19.94 19.92 -15.28
C THR A 227 18.68 19.24 -15.80
N ASP A 228 17.51 19.68 -15.34
CA ASP A 228 16.23 19.12 -15.76
C ASP A 228 15.98 19.25 -17.26
N LYS A 229 15.38 18.22 -17.82
CA LYS A 229 15.05 18.16 -19.23
C LYS A 229 13.81 17.30 -19.46
N ILE A 230 12.89 17.75 -20.30
CA ILE A 230 11.81 16.90 -20.83
C ILE A 230 12.46 15.91 -21.82
N ILE A 231 12.26 14.61 -21.56
CA ILE A 231 12.78 13.51 -22.37
C ILE A 231 11.70 12.76 -23.15
N VAL A 232 10.44 12.83 -22.68
CA VAL A 232 9.24 12.40 -23.43
C VAL A 232 8.15 13.44 -23.23
N ASP A 233 7.52 13.85 -24.33
CA ASP A 233 6.42 14.82 -24.34
C ASP A 233 5.13 14.11 -24.78
N GLY A 234 4.17 13.98 -23.89
CA GLY A 234 2.83 13.42 -24.12
C GLY A 234 2.75 11.89 -24.18
N GLY A 235 3.81 11.18 -24.57
CA GLY A 235 3.82 9.71 -24.70
C GLY A 235 4.33 9.20 -26.03
N VAL A 236 3.86 8.01 -26.46
CA VAL A 236 4.37 7.32 -27.67
C VAL A 236 4.10 8.11 -28.94
N ASP A 237 2.93 8.71 -29.06
CA ASP A 237 2.52 9.46 -30.24
C ASP A 237 1.66 10.68 -29.84
N LEU A 238 2.30 11.84 -29.73
CA LEU A 238 1.67 13.09 -29.30
C LEU A 238 0.45 13.46 -30.14
N SER A 239 0.42 13.09 -31.45
CA SER A 239 -0.70 13.38 -32.33
C SER A 239 -1.99 12.67 -31.94
N LYS A 240 -1.87 11.55 -31.24
CA LYS A 240 -2.99 10.77 -30.68
C LYS A 240 -3.44 11.25 -29.30
N LYS A 241 -2.78 12.27 -28.75
CA LYS A 241 -3.07 12.85 -27.44
C LYS A 241 -3.08 11.79 -26.33
N PRO A 242 -1.98 11.03 -26.15
CA PRO A 242 -1.92 10.00 -25.14
C PRO A 242 -2.14 10.60 -23.75
N ILE A 243 -2.91 9.91 -22.92
CA ILE A 243 -3.28 10.39 -21.60
C ILE A 243 -2.30 9.82 -20.59
N TRP A 244 -1.74 10.71 -19.76
CA TRP A 244 -1.11 10.38 -18.50
C TRP A 244 0.07 9.41 -18.65
N ILE A 245 1.16 9.85 -19.32
CA ILE A 245 2.41 9.10 -19.27
C ILE A 245 3.05 9.28 -17.89
N GLU A 246 3.39 8.19 -17.22
CA GLU A 246 3.86 8.17 -15.82
C GLU A 246 4.80 7.01 -15.53
N ALA A 247 5.21 6.81 -14.27
CA ALA A 247 6.01 5.68 -13.81
C ALA A 247 7.28 5.41 -14.65
N PRO A 248 8.15 6.40 -14.88
CA PRO A 248 9.33 6.20 -15.71
C PRO A 248 10.40 5.39 -14.99
N HIS A 249 10.95 4.37 -15.67
CA HIS A 249 12.16 3.64 -15.24
C HIS A 249 13.22 3.66 -16.32
N LEU A 250 14.46 4.01 -15.95
CA LEU A 250 15.63 4.02 -16.85
C LEU A 250 16.44 2.75 -16.70
N TYR A 251 16.87 2.18 -17.84
CA TYR A 251 17.76 1.03 -17.92
C TYR A 251 18.88 1.29 -18.90
N LYS A 252 19.99 0.55 -18.76
CA LYS A 252 21.07 0.52 -19.73
C LYS A 252 21.39 -0.92 -20.14
N LYS A 253 21.42 -1.16 -21.44
CA LYS A 253 21.80 -2.46 -22.01
C LYS A 253 22.54 -2.26 -23.33
N ASN A 254 23.68 -2.93 -23.49
CA ASN A 254 24.48 -2.88 -24.72
C ASN A 254 24.82 -1.44 -25.17
N GLY A 255 25.11 -0.54 -24.21
CA GLY A 255 25.47 0.86 -24.48
C GLY A 255 24.30 1.77 -24.87
N LYS A 256 23.05 1.25 -24.87
CA LYS A 256 21.82 2.03 -25.10
C LYS A 256 21.05 2.23 -23.80
N TYR A 257 20.30 3.32 -23.75
CA TYR A 257 19.40 3.64 -22.64
C TYR A 257 17.96 3.36 -23.06
N TYR A 258 17.22 2.73 -22.16
CA TYR A 258 15.82 2.42 -22.33
C TYR A 258 15.03 3.14 -21.26
N LEU A 259 13.89 3.71 -21.64
CA LEU A 259 12.95 4.33 -20.74
C LEU A 259 11.63 3.57 -20.87
N MET A 260 11.18 2.92 -19.82
CA MET A 260 9.85 2.36 -19.71
C MET A 260 8.93 3.34 -18.99
N CYS A 261 7.66 3.38 -19.40
CA CYS A 261 6.64 4.22 -18.79
C CYS A 261 5.27 3.57 -18.90
N ALA A 262 4.41 3.83 -17.92
CA ALA A 262 2.98 3.59 -18.05
C ALA A 262 2.33 4.67 -18.91
N GLU A 263 1.33 4.31 -19.73
CA GLU A 263 0.52 5.21 -20.55
C GLU A 263 -0.96 4.82 -20.51
N GLY A 264 -1.86 5.78 -20.56
CA GLY A 264 -3.31 5.56 -20.60
C GLY A 264 -4.00 5.84 -19.26
N GLY A 265 -3.24 6.17 -18.22
CA GLY A 265 -3.72 6.35 -16.85
C GLY A 265 -4.19 5.06 -16.22
N THR A 266 -4.26 5.03 -14.88
CA THR A 266 -4.65 3.85 -14.10
C THR A 266 -6.12 3.50 -14.31
N GLY A 267 -6.41 2.69 -15.31
CA GLY A 267 -7.77 2.30 -15.70
C GLY A 267 -7.79 1.38 -16.92
N GLY A 268 -8.93 1.30 -17.59
CA GLY A 268 -9.12 0.36 -18.72
C GLY A 268 -8.24 0.61 -19.94
N ASN A 269 -7.57 1.76 -20.04
CA ASN A 269 -6.63 2.09 -21.13
C ASN A 269 -5.16 1.90 -20.71
N HIS A 270 -4.89 1.46 -19.50
CA HIS A 270 -3.54 1.33 -18.96
C HIS A 270 -2.68 0.38 -19.77
N SER A 271 -1.41 0.73 -19.95
CA SER A 271 -0.44 -0.05 -20.72
C SER A 271 0.98 0.33 -20.32
N GLU A 272 1.94 -0.51 -20.65
CA GLU A 272 3.37 -0.22 -20.54
C GLU A 272 3.95 0.04 -21.92
N VAL A 273 4.79 1.08 -22.03
CA VAL A 273 5.45 1.49 -23.27
C VAL A 273 6.96 1.66 -23.04
N VAL A 274 7.76 1.53 -24.11
CA VAL A 274 9.21 1.62 -24.04
C VAL A 274 9.78 2.51 -25.13
N PHE A 275 10.84 3.23 -24.76
CA PHE A 275 11.61 4.13 -25.63
C PHE A 275 13.10 3.77 -25.56
N ILE A 276 13.88 4.16 -26.59
CA ILE A 276 15.33 3.95 -26.67
C ILE A 276 16.07 5.25 -26.98
N SER A 277 17.28 5.40 -26.43
CA SER A 277 18.19 6.52 -26.69
C SER A 277 19.66 6.10 -26.61
N ASP A 278 20.55 6.92 -27.19
CA ASP A 278 22.00 6.82 -27.00
C ASP A 278 22.51 7.60 -25.77
N ASN A 279 21.59 8.33 -25.09
CA ASN A 279 21.94 9.20 -23.97
C ASN A 279 20.84 9.13 -22.89
N PRO A 280 21.18 9.06 -21.59
CA PRO A 280 20.20 9.00 -20.51
C PRO A 280 19.29 10.24 -20.44
N LYS A 281 19.72 11.36 -21.04
CA LYS A 281 18.95 12.60 -21.16
C LYS A 281 18.27 12.75 -22.54
N GLY A 282 18.11 11.65 -23.30
CA GLY A 282 17.48 11.61 -24.61
C GLY A 282 18.26 12.32 -25.74
N PRO A 283 17.64 12.44 -26.93
CA PRO A 283 16.22 12.21 -27.23
C PRO A 283 15.84 10.71 -27.22
N PHE A 284 14.72 10.39 -26.64
CA PHE A 284 14.15 9.04 -26.61
C PHE A 284 13.21 8.81 -27.80
N LYS A 285 13.32 7.65 -28.45
CA LYS A 285 12.48 7.23 -29.56
C LYS A 285 11.59 6.06 -29.13
N PRO A 286 10.27 6.09 -29.37
CA PRO A 286 9.39 5.00 -28.98
C PRO A 286 9.65 3.75 -29.81
N SER A 287 9.42 2.57 -29.22
CA SER A 287 9.36 1.30 -29.95
C SER A 287 8.15 1.30 -30.89
N SER A 288 8.33 0.74 -32.10
CA SER A 288 7.20 0.51 -33.01
C SER A 288 6.20 -0.55 -32.50
N ASN A 289 6.61 -1.35 -31.51
CA ASN A 289 5.82 -2.44 -30.96
C ASN A 289 5.07 -2.04 -29.68
N ASN A 290 5.05 -0.73 -29.34
CA ASN A 290 4.29 -0.24 -28.20
C ASN A 290 2.76 -0.41 -28.41
N PRO A 291 2.01 -0.75 -27.34
CA PRO A 291 2.47 -1.05 -25.99
C PRO A 291 3.12 -2.44 -25.89
N ILE A 292 4.05 -2.63 -24.94
CA ILE A 292 4.73 -3.90 -24.68
C ILE A 292 4.01 -4.77 -23.63
N LEU A 293 3.06 -4.18 -22.90
CA LEU A 293 2.19 -4.84 -21.93
C LEU A 293 0.84 -4.12 -21.89
N THR A 294 -0.27 -4.83 -22.08
CA THR A 294 -1.63 -4.35 -21.80
C THR A 294 -2.65 -5.47 -21.89
N GLN A 295 -3.78 -5.33 -21.21
CA GLN A 295 -4.92 -6.25 -21.28
C GLN A 295 -6.18 -5.60 -21.90
N ARG A 296 -6.09 -4.33 -22.33
CA ARG A 296 -7.22 -3.51 -22.80
C ARG A 296 -7.93 -4.00 -24.06
N TYR A 297 -7.29 -4.88 -24.83
CA TYR A 297 -7.82 -5.34 -26.12
C TYR A 297 -8.68 -6.60 -26.02
N PHE A 298 -8.78 -7.23 -24.83
CA PHE A 298 -9.43 -8.50 -24.68
C PHE A 298 -10.89 -8.37 -24.19
N PRO A 299 -11.76 -9.36 -24.54
CA PRO A 299 -13.13 -9.40 -24.08
C PRO A 299 -13.24 -9.33 -22.57
N LYS A 300 -14.25 -8.60 -22.07
CA LYS A 300 -14.45 -8.41 -20.63
C LYS A 300 -15.04 -9.63 -19.92
N ASP A 301 -15.59 -10.57 -20.67
CA ASP A 301 -16.22 -11.81 -20.19
C ASP A 301 -15.27 -13.02 -20.22
N ARG A 302 -13.96 -12.80 -20.40
CA ARG A 302 -12.95 -13.87 -20.35
C ARG A 302 -12.84 -14.49 -18.95
N GLY A 303 -12.58 -15.80 -18.88
CA GLY A 303 -12.64 -16.59 -17.64
C GLY A 303 -11.65 -16.19 -16.54
N ASN A 304 -10.44 -15.72 -16.90
CA ASN A 304 -9.49 -15.10 -15.95
C ASN A 304 -9.32 -13.64 -16.34
N LYS A 305 -10.17 -12.79 -15.80
CA LYS A 305 -10.11 -11.38 -16.11
C LYS A 305 -9.07 -10.68 -15.25
N VAL A 306 -7.93 -10.37 -15.87
CA VAL A 306 -6.97 -9.40 -15.36
C VAL A 306 -7.03 -8.16 -16.25
N ASP A 307 -7.09 -6.97 -15.68
CA ASP A 307 -7.19 -5.70 -16.44
C ASP A 307 -6.26 -4.64 -15.85
N TRP A 308 -6.19 -3.46 -16.44
CA TRP A 308 -5.43 -2.27 -16.03
C TRP A 308 -3.91 -2.53 -15.88
N THR A 309 -3.35 -3.44 -16.65
CA THR A 309 -1.92 -3.80 -16.54
C THR A 309 -1.01 -2.70 -17.06
N GLY A 310 0.03 -2.38 -16.32
CA GLY A 310 1.04 -1.36 -16.61
C GLY A 310 1.82 -1.00 -15.34
N HIS A 311 2.53 0.14 -15.37
CA HIS A 311 3.37 0.61 -14.28
C HIS A 311 4.39 -0.44 -13.89
N ALA A 312 5.21 -0.85 -14.88
CA ALA A 312 6.10 -1.99 -14.76
C ALA A 312 7.54 -1.58 -14.47
N ASP A 313 8.24 -2.45 -13.73
CA ASP A 313 9.68 -2.39 -13.53
C ASP A 313 10.33 -3.73 -13.89
N ILE A 314 11.48 -3.71 -14.59
CA ILE A 314 12.19 -4.90 -15.09
C ILE A 314 13.46 -5.17 -14.29
N ILE A 315 13.70 -6.44 -13.97
CA ILE A 315 14.91 -6.92 -13.28
C ILE A 315 15.50 -8.14 -13.96
N GLU A 316 16.81 -8.25 -13.93
CA GLU A 316 17.49 -9.49 -14.30
C GLU A 316 17.35 -10.50 -13.15
N GLY A 317 16.69 -11.59 -13.44
CA GLY A 317 16.41 -12.68 -12.51
C GLY A 317 17.47 -13.79 -12.52
N PRO A 318 17.15 -14.94 -11.94
CA PRO A 318 18.01 -16.13 -12.01
C PRO A 318 18.29 -16.56 -13.45
N ASN A 319 19.49 -17.09 -13.70
CA ASN A 319 19.90 -17.62 -15.00
C ASN A 319 19.91 -16.59 -16.15
N ASN A 320 20.12 -15.29 -15.85
CA ASN A 320 20.11 -14.17 -16.79
C ASN A 320 18.78 -13.99 -17.56
N GLN A 321 17.71 -14.57 -17.05
CA GLN A 321 16.35 -14.33 -17.52
C GLN A 321 15.82 -13.02 -16.91
N TYR A 322 15.27 -12.15 -17.74
CA TYR A 322 14.60 -10.93 -17.24
C TYR A 322 13.16 -11.24 -16.82
N TYR A 323 12.71 -10.49 -15.81
CA TYR A 323 11.33 -10.51 -15.32
C TYR A 323 10.85 -9.08 -15.12
N GLY A 324 9.56 -8.86 -15.35
CA GLY A 324 8.94 -7.56 -15.07
C GLY A 324 7.83 -7.72 -14.05
N VAL A 325 7.86 -6.90 -12.99
CA VAL A 325 6.76 -6.72 -12.05
C VAL A 325 5.89 -5.56 -12.51
N PHE A 326 4.58 -5.64 -12.32
CA PHE A 326 3.64 -4.62 -12.76
C PHE A 326 2.33 -4.70 -11.97
N LEU A 327 1.53 -3.66 -12.01
CA LEU A 327 0.20 -3.69 -11.43
C LEU A 327 -0.85 -4.23 -12.40
N GLY A 328 -1.91 -4.81 -11.82
CA GLY A 328 -3.13 -5.21 -12.51
C GLY A 328 -4.29 -5.35 -11.53
N ILE A 329 -5.50 -5.56 -12.03
CA ILE A 329 -6.68 -5.81 -11.21
C ILE A 329 -7.32 -7.15 -11.54
N ARG A 330 -7.98 -7.76 -10.55
CA ARG A 330 -8.90 -8.89 -10.72
C ARG A 330 -10.31 -8.44 -10.28
N PRO A 331 -11.12 -7.89 -11.18
CA PRO A 331 -12.48 -7.49 -10.82
C PRO A 331 -13.33 -8.70 -10.44
N ASN A 332 -14.39 -8.46 -9.68
CA ASN A 332 -15.39 -9.48 -9.37
C ASN A 332 -16.33 -9.74 -10.58
N ASP A 333 -17.30 -10.60 -10.40
CA ASP A 333 -18.31 -11.02 -11.41
C ASP A 333 -19.19 -9.87 -11.95
N LYS A 334 -19.23 -8.72 -11.26
CA LYS A 334 -19.91 -7.49 -11.70
C LYS A 334 -18.95 -6.39 -12.19
N ASP A 335 -17.73 -6.74 -12.54
CA ASP A 335 -16.71 -5.79 -12.95
C ASP A 335 -16.34 -4.75 -11.88
N ARG A 336 -16.47 -5.10 -10.58
CA ARG A 336 -16.10 -4.24 -9.46
C ARG A 336 -14.70 -4.55 -8.96
N VAL A 337 -13.94 -3.50 -8.71
CA VAL A 337 -12.54 -3.58 -8.23
C VAL A 337 -12.53 -3.38 -6.72
N ASN A 338 -12.86 -4.45 -5.96
CA ASN A 338 -12.84 -4.44 -4.51
C ASN A 338 -11.44 -4.73 -3.95
N ILE A 339 -10.70 -5.66 -4.55
CA ILE A 339 -9.35 -6.04 -4.10
C ILE A 339 -8.36 -4.88 -4.29
N GLY A 340 -8.60 -4.03 -5.29
CA GLY A 340 -7.68 -2.99 -5.72
C GLY A 340 -6.69 -3.49 -6.76
N ARG A 341 -5.58 -2.77 -6.91
CA ARG A 341 -4.49 -3.10 -7.83
C ARG A 341 -3.49 -3.98 -7.11
N GLU A 342 -3.18 -5.12 -7.72
CA GLU A 342 -2.32 -6.17 -7.19
C GLU A 342 -1.00 -6.21 -7.96
N THR A 343 0.04 -6.82 -7.40
CA THR A 343 1.33 -7.00 -8.09
C THR A 343 1.38 -8.33 -8.84
N PHE A 344 1.68 -8.25 -10.12
CA PHE A 344 1.90 -9.37 -11.04
C PHE A 344 3.37 -9.45 -11.44
N ILE A 345 3.77 -10.58 -12.05
CA ILE A 345 5.09 -10.78 -12.64
C ILE A 345 4.96 -11.57 -13.94
N LEU A 346 5.76 -11.24 -14.94
CA LEU A 346 5.93 -12.02 -16.16
C LEU A 346 7.41 -12.12 -16.53
N PRO A 347 7.83 -13.19 -17.20
CA PRO A 347 9.12 -13.22 -17.87
C PRO A 347 9.18 -12.14 -18.97
N VAL A 348 10.39 -11.63 -19.22
CA VAL A 348 10.66 -10.62 -20.25
C VAL A 348 11.74 -11.15 -21.19
N ASP A 349 11.42 -11.28 -22.47
CA ASP A 349 12.44 -11.49 -23.51
C ASP A 349 13.09 -10.17 -23.88
N TRP A 350 14.38 -10.04 -23.59
CA TRP A 350 15.18 -8.90 -23.98
C TRP A 350 16.40 -9.33 -24.81
N SER A 351 16.23 -10.34 -25.65
CA SER A 351 17.23 -10.79 -26.63
C SER A 351 17.31 -9.86 -27.84
N GLY A 352 16.19 -9.21 -28.19
CA GLY A 352 16.09 -8.22 -29.26
C GLY A 352 16.47 -6.81 -28.83
N THR A 353 16.14 -5.83 -29.69
CA THR A 353 16.41 -4.40 -29.42
C THR A 353 15.60 -3.88 -28.25
N PHE A 354 14.33 -4.29 -28.10
CA PHE A 354 13.43 -3.84 -27.04
C PHE A 354 13.01 -5.01 -26.15
N PRO A 355 12.74 -4.76 -24.85
CA PRO A 355 12.13 -5.77 -24.00
C PRO A 355 10.71 -6.09 -24.46
N VAL A 356 10.31 -7.36 -24.35
CA VAL A 356 8.96 -7.84 -24.64
C VAL A 356 8.50 -8.69 -23.48
N PHE A 357 7.40 -8.30 -22.83
CA PHE A 357 6.77 -9.13 -21.81
C PHE A 357 6.20 -10.41 -22.44
N GLU A 358 6.68 -11.58 -22.04
CA GLU A 358 6.14 -12.84 -22.49
C GLU A 358 4.67 -12.95 -22.05
N ASN A 359 3.77 -13.16 -23.02
CA ASN A 359 2.32 -13.16 -22.79
C ASN A 359 1.74 -11.82 -22.29
N GLY A 360 2.46 -10.70 -22.37
CA GLY A 360 1.96 -9.38 -21.96
C GLY A 360 0.85 -8.81 -22.84
N LEU A 361 0.70 -9.35 -24.05
CA LEU A 361 -0.30 -8.98 -25.06
C LEU A 361 -1.26 -10.13 -25.41
N VAL A 362 -1.45 -11.08 -24.49
CA VAL A 362 -2.48 -12.14 -24.56
C VAL A 362 -3.23 -12.19 -23.23
N PRO A 363 -4.41 -12.80 -23.12
CA PRO A 363 -5.11 -12.94 -21.85
C PRO A 363 -4.24 -13.61 -20.80
N MET A 364 -4.17 -13.00 -19.61
CA MET A 364 -3.32 -13.50 -18.54
C MET A 364 -3.84 -14.80 -17.94
N GLU A 365 -2.92 -15.72 -17.68
CA GLU A 365 -3.21 -16.98 -17.03
C GLU A 365 -3.20 -16.84 -15.50
N PRO A 366 -4.00 -17.66 -14.74
CA PRO A 366 -4.04 -17.60 -13.29
C PRO A 366 -2.80 -18.19 -12.62
N LYS A 367 -1.90 -18.82 -13.38
CA LYS A 367 -0.68 -19.45 -12.90
C LYS A 367 0.43 -19.40 -13.94
N LEU A 368 1.65 -19.42 -13.47
CA LEU A 368 2.88 -19.31 -14.25
C LEU A 368 3.83 -20.44 -13.90
N LYS A 369 4.82 -20.69 -14.77
CA LYS A 369 5.90 -21.63 -14.50
C LYS A 369 6.92 -21.02 -13.53
N MET A 370 7.39 -21.86 -12.60
CA MET A 370 8.49 -21.52 -11.72
C MET A 370 9.77 -21.24 -12.52
N PRO A 371 10.60 -20.27 -12.11
CA PRO A 371 11.96 -20.17 -12.60
C PRO A 371 12.70 -21.49 -12.40
N LYS A 372 13.58 -21.86 -13.36
CA LYS A 372 14.29 -23.14 -13.34
C LYS A 372 15.05 -23.35 -12.03
N GLY A 373 14.78 -24.46 -11.34
CA GLY A 373 15.46 -24.85 -10.12
C GLY A 373 14.87 -24.22 -8.84
N VAL A 374 13.78 -23.48 -8.95
CA VAL A 374 13.07 -22.86 -7.80
C VAL A 374 11.93 -23.76 -7.35
N GLU A 375 11.82 -23.98 -6.02
CA GLU A 375 10.69 -24.66 -5.38
C GLU A 375 9.65 -23.63 -4.91
N ASN A 376 8.37 -23.89 -5.12
CA ASN A 376 7.29 -23.05 -4.60
C ASN A 376 7.16 -23.21 -3.06
N LYS A 377 7.40 -22.13 -2.34
CA LYS A 377 7.26 -22.01 -0.86
C LYS A 377 6.18 -21.04 -0.46
N THR A 378 5.42 -20.51 -1.41
CA THR A 378 4.39 -19.51 -1.16
C THR A 378 3.40 -20.00 -0.11
N GLY A 379 3.14 -19.17 0.91
CA GLY A 379 2.25 -19.51 2.01
C GLY A 379 2.81 -20.49 3.06
N LYS A 380 4.03 -21.03 2.88
CA LYS A 380 4.76 -21.68 3.98
C LYS A 380 5.21 -20.63 5.00
N GLU A 381 5.53 -21.06 6.21
CA GLU A 381 6.00 -20.16 7.28
C GLU A 381 7.12 -19.24 6.78
N GLY A 382 6.97 -17.94 7.01
CA GLY A 382 7.90 -16.89 6.59
C GLY A 382 7.74 -16.40 5.16
N PHE A 383 6.88 -17.00 4.34
CA PHE A 383 6.63 -16.57 2.97
C PHE A 383 5.22 -16.01 2.77
N PHE A 384 5.13 -14.96 1.96
CA PHE A 384 3.87 -14.32 1.62
C PHE A 384 2.97 -15.30 0.84
N PRO A 385 1.68 -15.44 1.21
CA PRO A 385 0.77 -16.37 0.55
C PRO A 385 0.20 -15.78 -0.75
N ASN A 386 -0.09 -16.67 -1.72
CA ASN A 386 -0.96 -16.40 -2.86
C ASN A 386 -1.84 -17.61 -3.17
N GLY A 387 -2.79 -17.49 -4.11
CA GLY A 387 -3.83 -18.50 -4.31
C GLY A 387 -4.86 -18.47 -3.18
N ASN A 388 -5.55 -19.58 -2.95
CA ASN A 388 -6.45 -19.73 -1.81
C ASN A 388 -5.66 -20.11 -0.55
N PHE A 389 -5.95 -19.41 0.56
CA PHE A 389 -5.30 -19.67 1.83
C PHE A 389 -6.18 -19.29 3.03
N THR A 390 -5.82 -19.81 4.19
CA THR A 390 -6.34 -19.37 5.49
C THR A 390 -5.21 -18.73 6.31
N PHE A 391 -5.46 -17.54 6.81
CA PHE A 391 -4.60 -16.84 7.76
C PHE A 391 -5.28 -16.81 9.13
N THR A 392 -4.59 -17.32 10.14
CA THR A 392 -5.08 -17.30 11.53
C THR A 392 -4.12 -16.51 12.40
N GLU A 393 -4.66 -15.50 13.10
CA GLU A 393 -3.94 -14.73 14.10
C GLU A 393 -4.58 -14.94 15.48
N ASN A 394 -3.83 -15.47 16.40
CA ASN A 394 -4.28 -15.73 17.78
C ASN A 394 -3.75 -14.72 18.79
N PHE A 395 -3.01 -13.71 18.33
CA PHE A 395 -2.46 -12.63 19.16
C PHE A 395 -1.62 -13.13 20.35
N THR A 396 -0.85 -14.18 20.15
CA THR A 396 0.00 -14.80 21.20
C THR A 396 1.42 -14.23 21.20
N SER A 397 1.82 -13.54 20.14
CA SER A 397 3.14 -12.90 19.97
C SER A 397 3.05 -11.41 20.19
N ASN A 398 4.05 -10.81 20.83
CA ASN A 398 4.18 -9.36 20.91
C ASN A 398 4.53 -8.70 19.56
N LYS A 399 4.94 -9.50 18.57
CA LYS A 399 5.21 -9.05 17.21
C LYS A 399 4.08 -9.53 16.31
N LEU A 400 3.21 -8.60 15.88
CA LEU A 400 2.18 -8.88 14.89
C LEU A 400 2.79 -9.05 13.49
N ASP A 401 2.13 -9.89 12.70
CA ASP A 401 2.41 -10.03 11.27
C ASP A 401 2.38 -8.66 10.57
N TYR A 402 3.25 -8.44 9.58
CA TYR A 402 3.34 -7.17 8.85
C TYR A 402 2.13 -6.91 7.95
N ARG A 403 1.33 -7.93 7.60
CA ARG A 403 0.05 -7.76 6.90
C ARG A 403 -0.99 -6.96 7.70
N TRP A 404 -0.82 -6.86 9.03
CA TRP A 404 -1.60 -5.94 9.85
C TRP A 404 -1.08 -4.52 9.72
N ILE A 405 -1.94 -3.58 9.33
CA ILE A 405 -1.58 -2.18 9.09
C ILE A 405 -2.45 -1.23 9.89
N GLY A 406 -1.88 -0.07 10.26
CA GLY A 406 -2.61 1.05 10.82
C GLY A 406 -3.06 2.02 9.72
N LEU A 407 -4.04 2.85 10.01
CA LEU A 407 -4.45 3.97 9.16
C LEU A 407 -4.02 5.27 9.79
N ARG A 408 -3.20 6.07 9.08
CA ARG A 408 -2.68 7.39 9.50
C ARG A 408 -1.83 7.37 10.76
N GLY A 409 -1.28 6.24 11.12
CA GLY A 409 -0.38 6.13 12.28
C GLY A 409 -0.10 4.72 12.73
N PRO A 410 0.87 4.56 13.64
CA PRO A 410 1.29 3.25 14.12
C PRO A 410 0.18 2.55 14.89
N ARG A 411 -0.03 1.28 14.58
CA ARG A 411 -0.95 0.39 15.30
C ARG A 411 -0.57 0.22 16.78
N GLU A 412 0.69 0.33 17.10
CA GLU A 412 1.26 0.23 18.44
C GLU A 412 0.70 1.29 19.40
N ASN A 413 0.15 2.40 18.88
CA ASN A 413 -0.44 3.47 19.69
C ASN A 413 -1.78 3.09 20.33
N PHE A 414 -2.48 2.10 19.80
CA PHE A 414 -3.81 1.73 20.28
C PHE A 414 -3.99 0.24 20.61
N ILE A 415 -3.03 -0.63 20.25
CA ILE A 415 -3.12 -2.06 20.55
C ILE A 415 -2.27 -2.46 21.75
N SER A 416 -2.67 -3.55 22.40
CA SER A 416 -1.82 -4.27 23.36
C SER A 416 -2.17 -5.76 23.37
N ILE A 417 -1.15 -6.62 23.34
CA ILE A 417 -1.33 -8.06 23.45
C ILE A 417 -1.56 -8.42 24.92
N THR A 418 -2.59 -9.21 25.18
CA THR A 418 -2.97 -9.70 26.49
C THR A 418 -3.05 -11.23 26.51
N LYS A 419 -3.20 -11.84 27.66
CA LYS A 419 -3.45 -13.30 27.76
C LYS A 419 -4.77 -13.74 27.10
N GLN A 420 -5.68 -12.82 26.82
CA GLN A 420 -7.00 -13.09 26.25
C GLN A 420 -7.10 -12.72 24.77
N GLY A 421 -6.02 -12.21 24.15
CA GLY A 421 -5.95 -11.73 22.79
C GLY A 421 -5.51 -10.27 22.67
N LEU A 422 -5.89 -9.61 21.58
CA LEU A 422 -5.58 -8.22 21.25
C LEU A 422 -6.58 -7.28 21.91
N ALA A 423 -6.12 -6.45 22.83
CA ALA A 423 -6.90 -5.33 23.34
C ALA A 423 -6.69 -4.10 22.45
N ILE A 424 -7.78 -3.47 22.02
CA ILE A 424 -7.78 -2.22 21.26
C ILE A 424 -8.24 -1.09 22.18
N ASN A 425 -7.41 -0.07 22.39
CA ASN A 425 -7.77 1.14 23.12
C ASN A 425 -8.52 2.10 22.17
N PRO A 426 -9.83 2.35 22.35
CA PRO A 426 -10.59 3.17 21.44
C PRO A 426 -10.17 4.65 21.52
N PHE A 427 -9.94 5.27 20.36
CA PHE A 427 -9.73 6.70 20.24
C PHE A 427 -11.09 7.43 20.18
N GLU A 428 -11.07 8.74 20.51
CA GLU A 428 -12.19 9.65 20.31
C GLU A 428 -12.27 10.15 18.86
N THR A 429 -12.06 9.23 17.91
CA THR A 429 -12.15 9.42 16.45
C THR A 429 -12.91 8.28 15.84
N ASN A 430 -13.68 8.53 14.79
CA ASN A 430 -14.37 7.49 14.04
C ASN A 430 -13.73 7.28 12.67
N ILE A 431 -14.15 6.23 11.97
CA ILE A 431 -13.56 5.81 10.69
C ILE A 431 -13.76 6.82 9.55
N LYS A 432 -14.66 7.79 9.70
CA LYS A 432 -14.97 8.83 8.69
C LYS A 432 -14.04 10.04 8.80
N GLU A 433 -13.25 10.15 9.88
CA GLU A 433 -12.35 11.27 10.12
C GLU A 433 -10.98 11.03 9.47
N LEU A 434 -10.33 12.12 9.02
CA LEU A 434 -8.97 12.10 8.46
C LEU A 434 -7.88 12.06 9.55
N LYS A 435 -8.15 11.41 10.67
CA LYS A 435 -7.26 11.25 11.81
C LYS A 435 -6.88 9.80 12.03
N PRO A 436 -5.85 9.51 12.84
CA PRO A 436 -5.60 8.14 13.27
C PRO A 436 -6.83 7.54 13.93
N THR A 437 -7.14 6.31 13.59
CA THR A 437 -8.27 5.54 14.13
C THR A 437 -7.76 4.31 14.87
N SER A 438 -8.49 3.82 15.86
CA SER A 438 -8.16 2.55 16.49
C SER A 438 -8.67 1.39 15.64
N THR A 439 -8.03 1.21 14.48
CA THR A 439 -8.37 0.17 13.51
C THR A 439 -7.14 -0.60 13.07
N LEU A 440 -7.16 -1.89 13.28
CA LEU A 440 -6.14 -2.82 12.81
C LEU A 440 -6.63 -3.47 11.52
N PHE A 441 -6.11 -3.02 10.38
CA PHE A 441 -6.56 -3.44 9.05
C PHE A 441 -5.75 -4.60 8.48
N TYR A 442 -6.46 -5.38 7.66
CA TYR A 442 -5.95 -6.40 6.74
C TYR A 442 -6.46 -6.10 5.33
N ARG A 443 -5.62 -6.24 4.30
CA ARG A 443 -6.05 -6.03 2.91
C ARG A 443 -6.98 -7.15 2.47
N GLN A 444 -8.09 -6.82 1.82
CA GLN A 444 -8.89 -7.84 1.12
C GLN A 444 -8.05 -8.43 -0.03
N GLN A 445 -7.93 -9.76 -0.09
CA GLN A 445 -7.06 -10.45 -1.05
C GLN A 445 -7.83 -11.40 -1.99
N HIS A 446 -9.13 -11.59 -1.74
CA HIS A 446 -10.01 -12.49 -2.50
C HIS A 446 -11.35 -11.82 -2.79
N ASN A 447 -11.97 -12.21 -3.90
CA ASN A 447 -13.36 -11.86 -4.20
C ASN A 447 -14.34 -12.74 -3.40
N THR A 448 -13.92 -13.95 -3.03
CA THR A 448 -14.67 -14.85 -2.13
C THR A 448 -13.85 -15.07 -0.87
N PHE A 449 -14.33 -14.55 0.26
CA PHE A 449 -13.61 -14.71 1.54
C PHE A 449 -14.54 -14.70 2.74
N SER A 450 -14.00 -15.12 3.89
CA SER A 450 -14.56 -14.84 5.21
C SER A 450 -13.51 -14.20 6.11
N PHE A 451 -13.95 -13.28 6.97
CA PHE A 451 -13.16 -12.67 8.04
C PHE A 451 -13.94 -12.81 9.35
N GLU A 452 -13.38 -13.51 10.31
CA GLU A 452 -14.04 -13.85 11.57
C GLU A 452 -13.18 -13.43 12.76
N THR A 453 -13.84 -12.99 13.84
CA THR A 453 -13.19 -12.68 15.13
C THR A 453 -14.10 -13.01 16.30
N THR A 454 -13.50 -13.32 17.45
CA THR A 454 -14.20 -13.47 18.74
C THR A 454 -13.93 -12.23 19.60
N LEU A 455 -14.98 -11.47 19.90
CA LEU A 455 -14.92 -10.22 20.64
C LEU A 455 -15.41 -10.41 22.09
N ASN A 456 -14.54 -10.14 23.05
CA ASN A 456 -14.83 -10.01 24.46
C ASN A 456 -15.01 -8.54 24.83
N TYR A 457 -16.26 -8.10 25.04
CA TYR A 457 -16.54 -6.70 25.32
C TYR A 457 -17.72 -6.57 26.31
N LYS A 458 -17.39 -6.39 27.58
CA LYS A 458 -18.39 -6.39 28.67
C LYS A 458 -18.89 -5.00 29.08
N ARG A 459 -18.22 -3.91 28.68
CA ARG A 459 -18.50 -2.55 29.18
C ARG A 459 -18.47 -1.51 28.06
N ALA A 460 -19.36 -1.62 27.09
CA ALA A 460 -19.56 -0.56 26.11
C ALA A 460 -20.38 0.60 26.72
N SER A 461 -20.01 1.83 26.44
CA SER A 461 -20.87 3.01 26.63
C SER A 461 -21.69 3.25 25.37
N GLU A 462 -22.64 4.19 25.39
CA GLU A 462 -23.41 4.55 24.18
C GLU A 462 -22.53 5.21 23.10
N LYS A 463 -21.36 5.74 23.46
CA LYS A 463 -20.39 6.32 22.55
C LYS A 463 -19.36 5.32 22.05
N ASP A 464 -19.34 4.12 22.62
CA ASP A 464 -18.37 3.10 22.26
C ASP A 464 -18.97 2.15 21.24
N LEU A 465 -18.17 1.79 20.24
CA LEU A 465 -18.46 0.74 19.28
C LEU A 465 -17.20 -0.09 19.08
N ALA A 466 -17.35 -1.41 19.03
CA ALA A 466 -16.26 -2.32 18.71
C ALA A 466 -16.74 -3.46 17.82
N GLY A 467 -15.93 -3.84 16.83
CA GLY A 467 -16.30 -4.91 15.89
C GLY A 467 -15.38 -4.97 14.68
N ILE A 468 -15.98 -5.19 13.51
CA ILE A 468 -15.31 -5.29 12.21
C ILE A 468 -15.70 -4.08 11.37
N VAL A 469 -14.74 -3.56 10.59
CA VAL A 469 -14.98 -2.56 9.55
C VAL A 469 -14.53 -3.10 8.20
N CYS A 470 -15.37 -2.91 7.16
CA CYS A 470 -14.97 -3.04 5.76
C CYS A 470 -14.89 -1.63 5.17
N LEU A 471 -13.70 -1.21 4.75
CA LEU A 471 -13.40 0.17 4.37
C LEU A 471 -12.86 0.24 2.94
N GLN A 472 -13.50 1.04 2.09
CA GLN A 472 -12.89 1.52 0.84
C GLN A 472 -12.24 2.90 1.06
N ASN A 473 -12.99 3.81 1.66
CA ASN A 473 -12.49 5.11 2.14
C ASN A 473 -13.43 5.68 3.21
N GLU A 474 -13.14 6.88 3.69
CA GLU A 474 -13.87 7.55 4.76
C GLU A 474 -15.35 7.76 4.45
N ARG A 475 -15.69 7.86 3.16
CA ARG A 475 -17.04 8.11 2.66
C ARG A 475 -17.79 6.85 2.23
N PHE A 476 -17.10 5.69 2.19
CA PHE A 476 -17.62 4.42 1.69
C PHE A 476 -17.12 3.26 2.54
N ASN A 477 -17.96 2.79 3.46
CA ASN A 477 -17.59 1.71 4.38
C ASN A 477 -18.81 1.02 4.99
N TYR A 478 -18.57 -0.14 5.60
CA TYR A 478 -19.49 -0.83 6.50
C TYR A 478 -18.83 -0.94 7.88
N VAL A 479 -19.57 -0.59 8.94
CA VAL A 479 -19.18 -0.82 10.32
C VAL A 479 -20.16 -1.84 10.93
N PHE A 480 -19.61 -2.96 11.37
CA PHE A 480 -20.35 -4.07 11.95
C PHE A 480 -19.82 -4.35 13.36
N GLY A 481 -20.62 -4.10 14.40
CA GLY A 481 -20.09 -4.19 15.75
C GLY A 481 -21.12 -4.09 16.85
N ILE A 482 -20.61 -4.03 18.05
CA ILE A 482 -21.38 -3.99 19.30
C ILE A 482 -21.34 -2.59 19.87
N THR A 483 -22.51 -2.11 20.28
CA THR A 483 -22.70 -0.84 21.01
C THR A 483 -23.78 -0.97 22.07
N LYS A 484 -24.06 0.10 22.81
CA LYS A 484 -25.13 0.17 23.82
C LYS A 484 -26.14 1.27 23.52
N LYS A 485 -27.39 1.05 23.98
CA LYS A 485 -28.42 2.05 24.15
C LYS A 485 -29.08 1.88 25.52
N GLY A 486 -28.86 2.80 26.42
CA GLY A 486 -29.29 2.64 27.83
C GLY A 486 -28.60 1.43 28.47
N LYS A 487 -29.39 0.48 28.96
CA LYS A 487 -28.92 -0.76 29.58
C LYS A 487 -28.70 -1.90 28.57
N ASP A 488 -29.23 -1.74 27.38
CA ASP A 488 -29.28 -2.79 26.37
C ASP A 488 -28.04 -2.77 25.46
N THR A 489 -27.61 -3.98 25.08
CA THR A 489 -26.52 -4.18 24.12
C THR A 489 -27.10 -4.54 22.76
N TYR A 490 -26.55 -3.95 21.73
CA TYR A 490 -26.96 -4.18 20.35
C TYR A 490 -25.76 -4.59 19.49
N VAL A 491 -25.98 -5.53 18.60
CA VAL A 491 -25.18 -5.68 17.39
C VAL A 491 -25.84 -4.82 16.31
N LEU A 492 -25.01 -4.08 15.55
CA LEU A 492 -25.50 -3.22 14.47
C LEU A 492 -24.65 -3.37 13.22
N LEU A 493 -25.26 -3.05 12.08
CA LEU A 493 -24.61 -2.86 10.80
C LEU A 493 -24.93 -1.46 10.28
N GLU A 494 -23.88 -0.61 10.19
CA GLU A 494 -23.95 0.72 9.61
C GLU A 494 -23.32 0.69 8.21
N ARG A 495 -23.98 1.34 7.25
CA ARG A 495 -23.47 1.63 5.92
C ARG A 495 -23.21 3.11 5.82
N THR A 496 -22.00 3.48 5.39
CA THR A 496 -21.66 4.83 4.96
C THR A 496 -21.49 4.83 3.44
N GLU A 497 -22.21 5.70 2.77
CA GLU A 497 -22.14 5.89 1.32
C GLU A 497 -22.19 7.38 1.00
N ASN A 498 -21.25 7.87 0.17
CA ASN A 498 -21.06 9.29 -0.12
C ASN A 498 -20.85 10.16 1.13
N GLY A 499 -20.41 9.56 2.25
CA GLY A 499 -20.21 10.23 3.53
C GLY A 499 -21.46 10.27 4.42
N GLU A 500 -22.59 9.76 3.96
CA GLU A 500 -23.83 9.65 4.73
C GLU A 500 -23.91 8.27 5.38
N SER A 501 -24.06 8.23 6.70
CA SER A 501 -24.15 6.99 7.48
C SER A 501 -25.58 6.65 7.85
N LYS A 502 -25.92 5.36 7.71
CA LYS A 502 -27.22 4.82 8.08
C LYS A 502 -27.07 3.44 8.71
N ILE A 503 -27.73 3.21 9.86
CA ILE A 503 -27.93 1.84 10.36
C ILE A 503 -28.89 1.12 9.43
N ILE A 504 -28.43 0.04 8.81
CA ILE A 504 -29.25 -0.78 7.90
C ILE A 504 -29.84 -1.99 8.62
N ALA A 505 -29.20 -2.42 9.71
CA ALA A 505 -29.75 -3.46 10.59
C ALA A 505 -29.22 -3.32 12.01
N SER A 506 -30.03 -3.69 12.99
CA SER A 506 -29.62 -3.81 14.39
C SER A 506 -30.46 -4.84 15.13
N LYS A 507 -29.86 -5.51 16.12
CA LYS A 507 -30.54 -6.47 16.99
C LYS A 507 -30.06 -6.35 18.42
N LYS A 508 -31.00 -6.34 19.37
CA LYS A 508 -30.69 -6.44 20.80
C LYS A 508 -30.17 -7.83 21.11
N ILE A 509 -29.07 -7.92 21.84
CA ILE A 509 -28.43 -9.17 22.24
C ILE A 509 -28.09 -9.18 23.73
N GLU A 510 -28.01 -10.37 24.31
CA GLU A 510 -27.50 -10.60 25.66
C GLU A 510 -26.13 -11.28 25.56
N ILE A 511 -25.09 -10.66 26.12
CA ILE A 511 -23.74 -11.22 26.10
C ILE A 511 -23.40 -11.79 27.48
N LYS A 512 -23.28 -13.12 27.57
CA LYS A 512 -22.85 -13.85 28.76
C LYS A 512 -21.37 -14.21 28.71
N LYS A 513 -20.83 -14.51 27.52
CA LYS A 513 -19.43 -14.92 27.30
C LYS A 513 -18.72 -13.98 26.32
N ALA A 514 -18.87 -14.23 25.05
CA ALA A 514 -18.26 -13.51 23.95
C ALA A 514 -19.22 -13.43 22.77
N VAL A 515 -18.93 -12.55 21.83
CA VAL A 515 -19.64 -12.46 20.54
C VAL A 515 -18.65 -12.79 19.43
N LYS A 516 -19.01 -13.72 18.56
CA LYS A 516 -18.28 -13.91 17.31
C LYS A 516 -18.93 -13.04 16.25
N LEU A 517 -18.10 -12.36 15.48
CA LEU A 517 -18.47 -11.53 14.35
C LEU A 517 -17.81 -12.10 13.10
N GLN A 518 -18.57 -12.22 12.01
CA GLN A 518 -18.08 -12.77 10.75
C GLN A 518 -18.59 -11.93 9.58
N VAL A 519 -17.70 -11.56 8.70
CA VAL A 519 -18.02 -11.02 7.37
C VAL A 519 -17.74 -12.11 6.34
N LYS A 520 -18.70 -12.38 5.46
CA LYS A 520 -18.53 -13.24 4.29
C LYS A 520 -18.76 -12.42 3.04
N ALA A 521 -17.88 -12.59 2.05
CA ALA A 521 -18.05 -12.01 0.72
C ALA A 521 -18.02 -13.10 -0.34
N LYS A 522 -18.84 -12.92 -1.37
CA LYS A 522 -18.80 -13.70 -2.61
C LYS A 522 -19.10 -12.75 -3.77
N GLY A 523 -18.05 -12.38 -4.51
CA GLY A 523 -18.14 -11.34 -5.53
C GLY A 523 -18.65 -10.03 -4.94
N ASP A 524 -19.80 -9.54 -5.42
CA ASP A 524 -20.42 -8.30 -4.95
C ASP A 524 -21.31 -8.49 -3.71
N SER A 525 -21.54 -9.71 -3.24
CA SER A 525 -22.43 -9.98 -2.12
C SER A 525 -21.65 -10.07 -0.81
N TYR A 526 -22.01 -9.24 0.17
CA TYR A 526 -21.44 -9.26 1.53
C TYR A 526 -22.52 -9.60 2.55
N GLU A 527 -22.20 -10.50 3.47
CA GLU A 527 -23.03 -10.90 4.59
C GLU A 527 -22.33 -10.64 5.92
N PHE A 528 -23.08 -10.12 6.89
CA PHE A 528 -22.60 -9.82 8.22
C PHE A 528 -23.30 -10.74 9.22
N ASN A 529 -22.55 -11.69 9.78
CA ASN A 529 -23.08 -12.73 10.64
C ASN A 529 -22.51 -12.59 12.05
N PHE A 530 -23.32 -12.88 13.06
CA PHE A 530 -22.87 -12.90 14.45
C PHE A 530 -23.44 -14.10 15.20
N THR A 531 -22.77 -14.45 16.29
CA THR A 531 -23.33 -15.36 17.29
C THR A 531 -22.95 -14.88 18.69
N ALA A 532 -23.86 -14.95 19.61
CA ALA A 532 -23.68 -14.65 21.02
C ALA A 532 -23.82 -15.93 21.86
N ASN A 533 -22.88 -16.12 22.80
CA ASN A 533 -22.97 -17.21 23.76
C ASN A 533 -22.91 -18.63 23.16
N ASP A 534 -22.09 -18.82 22.13
CA ASP A 534 -21.84 -20.08 21.43
C ASP A 534 -23.09 -20.69 20.73
N SER A 535 -24.06 -19.86 20.35
CA SER A 535 -25.17 -20.26 19.48
C SER A 535 -24.75 -20.36 18.01
N ASP A 536 -25.67 -20.78 17.14
CA ASP A 536 -25.47 -20.74 15.69
C ASP A 536 -25.31 -19.28 15.18
N TYR A 537 -24.63 -19.12 14.06
CA TYR A 537 -24.54 -17.82 13.41
C TYR A 537 -25.90 -17.35 12.93
N GLU A 538 -26.16 -16.07 13.17
CA GLU A 538 -27.31 -15.35 12.68
C GLU A 538 -26.86 -14.25 11.73
N ASN A 539 -27.54 -14.14 10.58
CA ASN A 539 -27.29 -13.08 9.61
C ASN A 539 -27.97 -11.78 10.05
N LEU A 540 -27.27 -10.66 10.02
CA LEU A 540 -27.78 -9.34 10.38
C LEU A 540 -28.09 -8.52 9.11
N GLY A 541 -29.36 -8.43 8.76
CA GLY A 541 -29.84 -7.54 7.70
C GLY A 541 -29.82 -8.12 6.28
N GLY A 542 -29.51 -9.41 6.12
CA GLY A 542 -29.40 -10.04 4.81
C GLY A 542 -28.07 -9.73 4.10
N ALA A 543 -27.98 -10.13 2.83
CA ALA A 543 -26.86 -9.79 1.99
C ALA A 543 -26.96 -8.32 1.55
N VAL A 544 -25.82 -7.63 1.51
CA VAL A 544 -25.69 -6.25 1.04
C VAL A 544 -24.71 -6.16 -0.13
N SER A 545 -24.81 -5.11 -0.94
CA SER A 545 -23.90 -4.92 -2.08
C SER A 545 -22.51 -4.53 -1.64
N GLY A 546 -21.48 -5.16 -2.21
CA GLY A 546 -20.08 -4.77 -2.11
C GLY A 546 -19.68 -3.61 -3.04
N ASP A 547 -20.58 -3.08 -3.86
CA ASP A 547 -20.33 -1.99 -4.81
C ASP A 547 -19.62 -0.79 -4.16
N ILE A 548 -20.10 -0.38 -2.96
CA ILE A 548 -19.52 0.75 -2.23
C ILE A 548 -18.09 0.50 -1.75
N LEU A 549 -17.65 -0.75 -1.73
CA LEU A 549 -16.29 -1.15 -1.38
C LEU A 549 -15.38 -1.29 -2.62
N SER A 550 -15.84 -0.83 -3.79
CA SER A 550 -15.09 -0.88 -5.03
C SER A 550 -14.53 0.49 -5.43
N THR A 551 -13.37 0.50 -6.07
CA THR A 551 -12.79 1.70 -6.66
C THR A 551 -13.70 2.32 -7.73
N ASN A 552 -14.48 1.50 -8.45
CA ASN A 552 -15.42 1.98 -9.47
C ASN A 552 -16.52 2.90 -8.90
N VAL A 553 -16.94 2.69 -7.65
CA VAL A 553 -18.00 3.48 -7.00
C VAL A 553 -17.42 4.54 -6.07
N ALA A 554 -16.48 4.14 -5.23
CA ALA A 554 -15.93 5.03 -4.21
C ALA A 554 -14.82 5.97 -4.75
N GLY A 555 -14.26 5.65 -5.93
CA GLY A 555 -13.09 6.35 -6.46
C GLY A 555 -11.81 6.01 -5.71
N GLY A 556 -10.75 6.76 -5.99
CA GLY A 556 -9.45 6.61 -5.36
C GLY A 556 -8.61 5.48 -5.95
N PHE A 557 -7.55 5.12 -5.24
CA PHE A 557 -6.49 4.22 -5.73
C PHE A 557 -6.28 2.99 -4.85
N THR A 558 -7.00 2.88 -3.72
CA THR A 558 -6.88 1.76 -2.77
C THR A 558 -7.87 0.64 -3.08
N GLY A 559 -7.56 -0.57 -2.64
CA GLY A 559 -8.52 -1.66 -2.50
C GLY A 559 -9.21 -1.62 -1.14
N ALA A 560 -10.27 -2.42 -0.99
CA ALA A 560 -10.97 -2.58 0.27
C ALA A 560 -10.07 -3.20 1.34
N LEU A 561 -10.27 -2.71 2.57
CA LEU A 561 -9.67 -3.22 3.78
C LEU A 561 -10.73 -3.85 4.66
N VAL A 562 -10.40 -4.90 5.37
CA VAL A 562 -11.22 -5.48 6.45
C VAL A 562 -10.41 -5.45 7.74
N GLY A 563 -11.02 -5.12 8.88
CA GLY A 563 -10.22 -4.99 10.09
C GLY A 563 -11.01 -4.96 11.38
N LEU A 564 -10.26 -5.04 12.49
CA LEU A 564 -10.75 -4.89 13.84
C LEU A 564 -10.83 -3.40 14.19
N TYR A 565 -11.96 -2.96 14.67
CA TYR A 565 -12.24 -1.55 14.93
C TYR A 565 -12.77 -1.31 16.33
N ALA A 566 -12.34 -0.23 16.95
CA ALA A 566 -12.93 0.30 18.16
C ALA A 566 -12.93 1.82 18.17
N THR A 567 -14.01 2.44 18.64
CA THR A 567 -14.11 3.91 18.81
C THR A 567 -14.88 4.25 20.06
N SER A 568 -14.55 5.40 20.66
CA SER A 568 -15.37 6.07 21.68
C SER A 568 -16.05 7.36 21.15
N ALA A 569 -16.11 7.52 19.84
CA ALA A 569 -16.75 8.63 19.13
C ALA A 569 -17.89 8.14 18.23
N ASN A 570 -18.59 7.06 18.61
CA ASN A 570 -19.75 6.59 17.86
C ASN A 570 -20.84 7.68 17.86
N ASP A 571 -21.18 8.16 16.67
CA ASP A 571 -22.21 9.17 16.41
C ASP A 571 -23.50 8.57 15.87
N THR A 572 -23.54 7.26 15.73
CA THR A 572 -24.67 6.50 15.19
C THR A 572 -25.79 6.38 16.21
N LYS A 573 -26.98 6.82 15.86
CA LYS A 573 -28.16 6.74 16.71
C LYS A 573 -28.98 5.49 16.40
N LEU A 574 -29.04 4.55 17.36
CA LEU A 574 -29.95 3.41 17.37
C LEU A 574 -31.42 3.82 17.52
#